data_aa3e28b86ea08a309e3fb0683f0792bd
#
_entry.id   aa3e28b86ea08a309e3fb0683f0792bd
#
_cell.length_a   1.000
_cell.length_b   1.000
_cell.length_c   1.000
_cell.angle_alpha   90.00
_cell.angle_beta   90.00
_cell.angle_gamma   90.00
#
_symmetry.space_group_name_H-M   'P 1'
#
loop_
_entity.id
_entity.type
_entity.pdbx_description
1 polymer ?
#
loop_
_entity_poly.entity_id
_entity_poly.type
_entity_poly.pdbx_seq_one_letter_code
_entity_poly.pdbx_strand_id
1 'polypeptide(L)'
;MVHKILVAIDQSEISRSVFTQALSLAKATGAVLHLLHVLSTEEEGSPITPPPQYPPIDHRILEDYQHKWQRFEAERLEYLRALEQEAITAGAKAEFTQTSGNPSRLIVEFAKEWGADLIVVGRRGRSGLTELVLGSVSNYVVHRAHNSVLVVQH
;
A
#
# COMPACT_ATOMS: atom_id res chain seq x y z
N MET A 1 -4.31 -24.10 1.06
CA MET A 1 -3.67 -23.52 2.27
C MET A 1 -2.97 -22.23 1.90
N VAL A 2 -3.00 -21.23 2.78
CA VAL A 2 -2.39 -19.92 2.51
C VAL A 2 -0.93 -19.92 2.94
N HIS A 3 -0.01 -19.78 1.99
CA HIS A 3 1.44 -19.74 2.22
C HIS A 3 2.06 -18.36 1.99
N LYS A 4 1.46 -17.54 1.14
CA LYS A 4 1.94 -16.22 0.75
C LYS A 4 0.82 -15.21 0.80
N ILE A 5 0.98 -14.20 1.64
CA ILE A 5 -0.01 -13.13 1.84
C ILE A 5 0.60 -11.79 1.39
N LEU A 6 0.03 -11.19 0.35
CA LEU A 6 0.38 -9.84 -0.08
C LEU A 6 -0.49 -8.83 0.66
N VAL A 7 0.13 -7.84 1.27
CA VAL A 7 -0.54 -6.82 2.09
C VAL A 7 -0.32 -5.46 1.46
N ALA A 8 -1.39 -4.81 1.04
CA ALA A 8 -1.31 -3.45 0.50
C ALA A 8 -1.28 -2.46 1.66
N ILE A 9 -0.19 -1.72 1.77
CA ILE A 9 0.06 -0.74 2.84
C ILE A 9 0.05 0.67 2.26
N ASP A 10 -0.72 1.55 2.86
CA ASP A 10 -0.66 2.99 2.65
C ASP A 10 -0.69 3.70 4.02
N GLN A 11 -0.91 5.00 4.06
CA GLN A 11 -1.04 5.72 5.34
C GLN A 11 -2.48 6.06 5.72
N SER A 12 -3.45 5.39 5.13
CA SER A 12 -4.82 5.53 5.59
C SER A 12 -4.99 4.96 7.01
N GLU A 13 -6.02 5.42 7.71
CA GLU A 13 -6.34 4.91 9.05
C GLU A 13 -6.56 3.40 9.06
N ILE A 14 -7.14 2.87 7.99
CA ILE A 14 -7.43 1.44 7.89
C ILE A 14 -6.18 0.58 7.67
N SER A 15 -5.08 1.17 7.21
CA SER A 15 -3.86 0.43 6.90
C SER A 15 -3.31 -0.32 8.10
N ARG A 16 -3.43 0.24 9.29
CA ARG A 16 -3.05 -0.45 10.52
C ARG A 16 -3.89 -1.70 10.76
N SER A 17 -5.19 -1.63 10.54
CA SER A 17 -6.08 -2.79 10.64
C SER A 17 -5.78 -3.83 9.57
N VAL A 18 -5.47 -3.41 8.36
CA VAL A 18 -5.05 -4.28 7.26
C VAL A 18 -3.81 -5.09 7.66
N PHE A 19 -2.79 -4.42 8.17
CA PHE A 19 -1.58 -5.07 8.67
C PHE A 19 -1.86 -6.04 9.81
N THR A 20 -2.63 -5.62 10.80
CA THR A 20 -2.95 -6.43 11.98
C THR A 20 -3.70 -7.72 11.60
N GLN A 21 -4.66 -7.63 10.69
CA GLN A 21 -5.41 -8.79 10.19
C GLN A 21 -4.49 -9.74 9.41
N ALA A 22 -3.66 -9.20 8.53
CA ALA A 22 -2.71 -10.00 7.76
C ALA A 22 -1.69 -10.69 8.66
N LEU A 23 -1.16 -10.00 9.66
CA LEU A 23 -0.23 -10.57 10.64
C LEU A 23 -0.87 -11.72 11.43
N SER A 24 -2.10 -11.54 11.87
CA SER A 24 -2.85 -12.59 12.57
C SER A 24 -3.00 -13.85 11.72
N LEU A 25 -3.35 -13.67 10.43
CA LEU A 25 -3.45 -14.78 9.49
C LEU A 25 -2.10 -15.46 9.24
N ALA A 26 -1.05 -14.68 9.06
CA ALA A 26 0.29 -15.23 8.85
C ALA A 26 0.76 -16.06 10.05
N LYS A 27 0.50 -15.61 11.26
CA LYS A 27 0.82 -16.34 12.49
C LYS A 27 0.03 -17.64 12.58
N ALA A 28 -1.23 -17.63 12.21
CA ALA A 28 -2.10 -18.82 12.26
C ALA A 28 -1.76 -19.86 11.19
N THR A 29 -1.29 -19.42 10.02
CA THR A 29 -1.04 -20.30 8.86
C THR A 29 0.43 -20.63 8.63
N GLY A 30 1.35 -19.87 9.22
CA GLY A 30 2.77 -19.94 8.91
C GLY A 30 3.14 -19.26 7.59
N ALA A 31 2.24 -18.46 7.02
CA ALA A 31 2.45 -17.78 5.74
C ALA A 31 3.52 -16.69 5.83
N VAL A 32 4.15 -16.40 4.70
CA VAL A 32 5.04 -15.26 4.53
C VAL A 32 4.21 -14.02 4.18
N LEU A 33 4.44 -12.92 4.89
CA LEU A 33 3.88 -11.62 4.57
C LEU A 33 4.78 -10.88 3.58
N HIS A 34 4.19 -10.31 2.53
CA HIS A 34 4.85 -9.32 1.71
C HIS A 34 4.09 -8.00 1.81
N LEU A 35 4.73 -6.99 2.39
CA LEU A 35 4.16 -5.66 2.56
C LEU A 35 4.48 -4.85 1.30
N LEU A 36 3.47 -4.44 0.57
CA LEU A 36 3.63 -3.66 -0.67
C LEU A 36 3.10 -2.24 -0.47
N HIS A 37 3.97 -1.28 -0.67
CA HIS A 37 3.60 0.13 -0.75
C HIS A 37 3.82 0.65 -2.17
N VAL A 38 2.80 1.27 -2.75
CA VAL A 38 2.87 1.89 -4.07
C VAL A 38 2.81 3.40 -3.91
N LEU A 39 3.93 4.07 -4.21
CA LEU A 39 3.99 5.53 -4.24
C LEU A 39 3.10 6.05 -5.37
N SER A 40 2.15 6.89 -5.03
CA SER A 40 1.17 7.45 -5.95
C SER A 40 0.86 8.89 -5.58
N THR A 41 0.58 9.71 -6.58
CA THR A 41 0.09 11.09 -6.38
C THR A 41 -1.31 11.14 -5.76
N GLU A 42 -2.02 10.03 -5.78
CA GLU A 42 -3.35 9.90 -5.20
C GLU A 42 -3.33 9.52 -3.72
N GLU A 43 -2.17 9.12 -3.20
CA GLU A 43 -2.03 8.74 -1.80
C GLU A 43 -2.15 9.97 -0.89
N GLU A 44 -2.82 9.80 0.24
CA GLU A 44 -2.95 10.85 1.26
C GLU A 44 -1.57 11.28 1.76
N GLY A 45 -1.35 12.58 1.80
CA GLY A 45 -0.08 13.17 2.23
C GLY A 45 0.99 13.23 1.14
N SER A 46 0.71 12.75 -0.08
CA SER A 46 1.64 12.89 -1.20
C SER A 46 1.83 14.38 -1.57
N PRO A 47 3.04 14.76 -2.06
CA PRO A 47 3.29 16.13 -2.48
C PRO A 47 2.32 16.58 -3.58
N ILE A 48 1.80 17.81 -3.44
CA ILE A 48 0.90 18.41 -4.42
C ILE A 48 1.72 18.85 -5.62
N THR A 49 1.32 18.40 -6.81
CA THR A 49 1.95 18.84 -8.06
C THR A 49 1.80 20.34 -8.22
N PRO A 50 2.91 21.10 -8.47
CA PRO A 50 2.81 22.53 -8.71
C PRO A 50 1.91 22.83 -9.90
N PRO A 51 1.11 23.93 -9.85
CA PRO A 51 0.28 24.30 -10.99
C PRO A 51 1.16 24.67 -12.20
N PRO A 52 0.65 24.46 -13.43
CA PRO A 52 1.34 24.90 -14.63
C PRO A 52 1.65 26.41 -14.54
N GLN A 53 2.90 26.77 -14.74
CA GLN A 53 3.34 28.16 -14.70
C GLN A 53 3.74 28.65 -16.07
N TYR A 54 3.37 29.89 -16.38
CA TYR A 54 3.83 30.59 -17.57
C TYR A 54 4.35 31.98 -17.16
N PRO A 55 5.61 32.31 -17.43
CA PRO A 55 6.66 31.55 -18.10
C PRO A 55 7.14 30.32 -17.32
N PRO A 56 7.96 29.45 -17.98
CA PRO A 56 8.27 28.13 -17.43
C PRO A 56 8.89 28.17 -16.04
N ILE A 57 8.61 27.11 -15.30
CA ILE A 57 8.87 26.87 -13.88
C ILE A 57 10.25 27.35 -13.42
N ASP A 58 10.25 28.14 -12.35
CA ASP A 58 11.46 28.43 -11.57
C ASP A 58 12.06 27.10 -11.06
N HIS A 59 13.35 26.91 -11.31
CA HIS A 59 14.08 25.72 -10.86
C HIS A 59 13.94 25.43 -9.38
N ARG A 60 13.74 26.46 -8.55
CA ARG A 60 13.54 26.32 -7.11
C ARG A 60 12.25 25.59 -6.76
N ILE A 61 11.18 25.85 -7.50
CA ILE A 61 9.88 25.18 -7.30
C ILE A 61 10.00 23.71 -7.64
N LEU A 62 10.69 23.38 -8.73
CA LEU A 62 10.93 22.01 -9.14
C LEU A 62 11.81 21.25 -8.13
N GLU A 63 12.89 21.89 -7.68
CA GLU A 63 13.77 21.29 -6.65
C GLU A 63 13.02 21.06 -5.35
N ASP A 64 12.22 22.02 -4.89
CA ASP A 64 11.40 21.87 -3.68
C ASP A 64 10.42 20.72 -3.80
N TYR A 65 9.77 20.58 -4.94
CA TYR A 65 8.86 19.48 -5.24
C TYR A 65 9.57 18.12 -5.21
N GLN A 66 10.76 18.04 -5.82
CA GLN A 66 11.57 16.83 -5.80
C GLN A 66 12.02 16.47 -4.39
N HIS A 67 12.43 17.43 -3.57
CA HIS A 67 12.79 17.20 -2.17
C HIS A 67 11.60 16.71 -1.34
N LYS A 68 10.41 17.23 -1.57
CA LYS A 68 9.19 16.76 -0.92
C LYS A 68 8.88 15.31 -1.25
N TRP A 69 9.06 14.91 -2.52
CA TRP A 69 8.90 13.51 -2.92
C TRP A 69 9.91 12.59 -2.28
N GLN A 70 11.19 12.99 -2.26
CA GLN A 70 12.23 12.21 -1.61
C GLN A 70 11.94 12.00 -0.13
N ARG A 71 11.49 13.02 0.55
CA ARG A 71 11.10 12.94 1.96
C ARG A 71 9.90 12.01 2.16
N PHE A 72 8.88 12.18 1.36
CA PHE A 72 7.68 11.34 1.38
C PHE A 72 8.02 9.87 1.18
N GLU A 73 8.82 9.57 0.16
CA GLU A 73 9.30 8.21 -0.13
C GLU A 73 10.08 7.63 1.05
N ALA A 74 11.01 8.39 1.63
CA ALA A 74 11.82 7.95 2.76
C ALA A 74 10.97 7.68 4.01
N GLU A 75 10.02 8.53 4.31
CA GLU A 75 9.11 8.35 5.45
C GLU A 75 8.25 7.08 5.29
N ARG A 76 7.76 6.83 4.08
CA ARG A 76 6.98 5.63 3.78
C ARG A 76 7.83 4.36 3.89
N LEU A 77 9.06 4.42 3.43
CA LEU A 77 10.00 3.30 3.53
C LEU A 77 10.32 2.96 4.99
N GLU A 78 10.55 3.96 5.83
CA GLU A 78 10.74 3.80 7.27
C GLU A 78 9.51 3.12 7.92
N TYR A 79 8.33 3.53 7.53
CA TYR A 79 7.08 2.93 8.01
C TYR A 79 6.99 1.44 7.63
N LEU A 80 7.30 1.10 6.39
CA LEU A 80 7.33 -0.31 5.94
C LEU A 80 8.34 -1.14 6.74
N ARG A 81 9.52 -0.60 6.96
CA ARG A 81 10.56 -1.29 7.78
C ARG A 81 10.09 -1.53 9.20
N ALA A 82 9.41 -0.56 9.80
CA ALA A 82 8.85 -0.70 11.14
C ALA A 82 7.80 -1.81 11.20
N LEU A 83 6.93 -1.90 10.21
CA LEU A 83 5.93 -2.96 10.12
C LEU A 83 6.56 -4.33 9.89
N GLU A 84 7.58 -4.43 9.05
CA GLU A 84 8.34 -5.66 8.84
C GLU A 84 8.95 -6.15 10.15
N GLN A 85 9.61 -5.26 10.89
CA GLN A 85 10.22 -5.60 12.19
C GLN A 85 9.16 -6.00 13.21
N GLU A 86 8.03 -5.35 13.22
CA GLU A 86 6.91 -5.73 14.09
C GLU A 86 6.43 -7.14 13.78
N ALA A 87 6.28 -7.48 12.51
CA ALA A 87 5.87 -8.81 12.08
C ALA A 87 6.88 -9.88 12.47
N ILE A 88 8.17 -9.62 12.25
CA ILE A 88 9.26 -10.54 12.60
C ILE A 88 9.31 -10.74 14.12
N THR A 89 9.21 -9.68 14.90
CA THR A 89 9.19 -9.73 16.36
C THR A 89 7.98 -10.54 16.87
N ALA A 90 6.85 -10.48 16.17
CA ALA A 90 5.65 -11.25 16.50
C ALA A 90 5.74 -12.72 16.06
N GLY A 91 6.83 -13.15 15.43
CA GLY A 91 7.06 -14.52 15.00
C GLY A 91 6.63 -14.86 13.58
N ALA A 92 6.26 -13.87 12.77
CA ALA A 92 5.93 -14.07 11.36
C ALA A 92 7.17 -13.88 10.48
N LYS A 93 7.11 -14.43 9.27
CA LYS A 93 8.07 -14.14 8.20
C LYS A 93 7.53 -12.96 7.40
N ALA A 94 8.33 -11.94 7.21
CA ALA A 94 7.89 -10.73 6.51
C ALA A 94 9.00 -10.15 5.63
N GLU A 95 8.60 -9.59 4.52
CA GLU A 95 9.43 -8.82 3.61
C GLU A 95 8.61 -7.66 3.06
N PHE A 96 9.23 -6.67 2.43
CA PHE A 96 8.52 -5.54 1.87
C PHE A 96 9.09 -5.09 0.54
N THR A 97 8.27 -4.39 -0.23
CA THR A 97 8.65 -3.71 -1.47
C THR A 97 7.96 -2.35 -1.52
N GLN A 98 8.70 -1.33 -1.90
CA GLN A 98 8.16 -0.02 -2.26
C GLN A 98 8.39 0.21 -3.75
N THR A 99 7.34 0.59 -4.45
CA THR A 99 7.38 0.88 -5.88
C THR A 99 6.51 2.09 -6.20
N SER A 100 6.57 2.58 -7.43
CA SER A 100 5.80 3.75 -7.86
C SER A 100 4.89 3.40 -9.03
N GLY A 101 3.71 3.97 -9.06
CA GLY A 101 2.79 3.82 -10.18
C GLY A 101 1.32 3.79 -9.76
N ASN A 102 0.52 3.09 -10.52
CA ASN A 102 -0.90 2.90 -10.23
C ASN A 102 -1.09 1.79 -9.21
N PRO A 103 -1.57 2.10 -7.98
CA PRO A 103 -1.68 1.10 -6.92
C PRO A 103 -2.57 -0.08 -7.29
N SER A 104 -3.71 0.18 -7.91
CA SER A 104 -4.68 -0.86 -8.27
C SER A 104 -4.06 -1.93 -9.16
N ARG A 105 -3.42 -1.50 -10.24
CA ARG A 105 -2.79 -2.40 -11.19
C ARG A 105 -1.57 -3.10 -10.63
N LEU A 106 -0.70 -2.35 -9.96
CA LEU A 106 0.55 -2.90 -9.42
C LEU A 106 0.31 -3.94 -8.33
N ILE A 107 -0.69 -3.78 -7.49
CA ILE A 107 -1.05 -4.79 -6.49
C ILE A 107 -1.43 -6.12 -7.17
N VAL A 108 -2.26 -6.07 -8.20
CA VAL A 108 -2.69 -7.28 -8.92
C VAL A 108 -1.52 -7.92 -9.66
N GLU A 109 -0.72 -7.13 -10.36
CA GLU A 109 0.47 -7.64 -11.07
C GLU A 109 1.49 -8.26 -10.11
N PHE A 110 1.81 -7.57 -9.03
CA PHE A 110 2.75 -8.06 -8.02
C PHE A 110 2.25 -9.37 -7.38
N ALA A 111 0.98 -9.44 -7.03
CA ALA A 111 0.39 -10.65 -6.46
C ALA A 111 0.56 -11.85 -7.39
N LYS A 112 0.34 -11.65 -8.68
CA LYS A 112 0.50 -12.68 -9.70
C LYS A 112 1.96 -13.11 -9.84
N GLU A 113 2.88 -12.17 -9.96
CA GLU A 113 4.31 -12.45 -10.16
C GLU A 113 4.94 -13.12 -8.94
N TRP A 114 4.60 -12.63 -7.75
CA TRP A 114 5.12 -13.21 -6.51
C TRP A 114 4.45 -14.55 -6.15
N GLY A 115 3.31 -14.84 -6.73
CA GLY A 115 2.55 -16.07 -6.45
C GLY A 115 1.81 -16.01 -5.12
N ALA A 116 1.19 -14.87 -4.81
CA ALA A 116 0.39 -14.71 -3.62
C ALA A 116 -0.82 -15.66 -3.61
N ASP A 117 -1.12 -16.23 -2.46
CA ASP A 117 -2.35 -17.00 -2.25
C ASP A 117 -3.50 -16.12 -1.81
N LEU A 118 -3.19 -15.03 -1.11
CA LEU A 118 -4.15 -14.10 -0.56
C LEU A 118 -3.61 -12.66 -0.70
N ILE A 119 -4.49 -11.77 -1.10
CA ILE A 119 -4.25 -10.32 -1.06
C ILE A 119 -5.09 -9.73 0.05
N VAL A 120 -4.50 -8.93 0.93
CA VAL A 120 -5.21 -8.19 1.98
C VAL A 120 -5.16 -6.71 1.65
N VAL A 121 -6.32 -6.10 1.48
CA VAL A 121 -6.48 -4.67 1.16
C VAL A 121 -7.48 -4.03 2.12
N GLY A 122 -7.36 -2.73 2.33
CA GLY A 122 -8.35 -1.96 3.06
C GLY A 122 -9.52 -1.56 2.16
N ARG A 123 -10.69 -1.44 2.74
CA ARG A 123 -11.89 -1.00 2.02
C ARG A 123 -11.74 0.39 1.43
N ARG A 124 -11.04 1.30 2.14
CA ARG A 124 -10.83 2.69 1.75
C ARG A 124 -9.50 3.22 2.21
N GLY A 125 -8.86 4.01 1.34
CA GLY A 125 -7.72 4.83 1.70
C GLY A 125 -8.09 6.28 2.03
N ARG A 126 -9.34 6.73 1.80
CA ARG A 126 -9.78 8.12 1.98
C ARG A 126 -11.05 8.23 2.81
N SER A 127 -11.11 9.21 3.72
CA SER A 127 -12.32 9.61 4.42
C SER A 127 -13.33 10.25 3.46
N GLY A 128 -14.63 10.11 3.74
CA GLY A 128 -15.71 10.82 3.04
C GLY A 128 -16.50 10.02 2.01
N LEU A 129 -16.14 8.78 1.73
CA LEU A 129 -16.98 7.90 0.92
C LEU A 129 -18.05 7.22 1.80
N THR A 130 -19.21 6.97 1.24
CA THR A 130 -20.30 6.30 1.94
C THR A 130 -19.95 4.85 2.28
N GLU A 131 -20.51 4.32 3.35
CA GLU A 131 -20.24 2.98 3.88
C GLU A 131 -20.54 1.84 2.88
N LEU A 132 -21.31 2.12 1.83
CA LEU A 132 -21.76 1.13 0.86
C LEU A 132 -20.83 0.94 -0.35
N VAL A 133 -19.77 1.74 -0.47
CA VAL A 133 -18.90 1.73 -1.66
C VAL A 133 -17.51 1.27 -1.29
N LEU A 134 -17.01 0.26 -1.99
CA LEU A 134 -15.59 -0.11 -1.94
C LEU A 134 -14.75 1.03 -2.51
N GLY A 135 -13.56 1.24 -1.95
CA GLY A 135 -12.58 2.17 -2.51
C GLY A 135 -12.16 1.74 -3.91
N SER A 136 -11.63 2.66 -4.71
CA SER A 136 -11.21 2.39 -6.10
C SER A 136 -10.19 1.26 -6.20
N VAL A 137 -9.22 1.23 -5.28
CA VAL A 137 -8.18 0.19 -5.25
C VAL A 137 -8.76 -1.16 -4.87
N SER A 138 -9.49 -1.24 -3.76
CA SER A 138 -10.09 -2.50 -3.29
C SER A 138 -11.08 -3.07 -4.30
N ASN A 139 -11.90 -2.23 -4.92
CA ASN A 139 -12.83 -2.64 -5.95
C ASN A 139 -12.12 -3.24 -7.17
N TYR A 140 -11.08 -2.57 -7.66
CA TYR A 140 -10.27 -3.06 -8.77
C TYR A 140 -9.63 -4.41 -8.45
N VAL A 141 -9.01 -4.53 -7.27
CA VAL A 141 -8.33 -5.76 -6.83
C VAL A 141 -9.33 -6.91 -6.74
N VAL A 142 -10.49 -6.71 -6.12
CA VAL A 142 -11.54 -7.75 -6.02
C VAL A 142 -11.96 -8.26 -7.40
N HIS A 143 -12.10 -7.37 -8.38
CA HIS A 143 -12.57 -7.75 -9.72
C HIS A 143 -11.47 -8.34 -10.63
N ARG A 144 -10.21 -8.00 -10.39
CA ARG A 144 -9.11 -8.33 -11.32
C ARG A 144 -8.09 -9.32 -10.77
N ALA A 145 -8.05 -9.54 -9.45
CA ALA A 145 -7.11 -10.48 -8.87
C ALA A 145 -7.42 -11.92 -9.28
N HIS A 146 -6.38 -12.70 -9.47
CA HIS A 146 -6.48 -14.15 -9.70
C HIS A 146 -6.45 -14.94 -8.39
N ASN A 147 -6.23 -14.26 -7.30
CA ASN A 147 -6.06 -14.80 -5.95
C ASN A 147 -7.29 -14.50 -5.10
N SER A 148 -7.39 -15.15 -3.95
CA SER A 148 -8.34 -14.74 -2.92
C SER A 148 -8.01 -13.33 -2.42
N VAL A 149 -9.03 -12.57 -2.09
CA VAL A 149 -8.89 -11.19 -1.61
C VAL A 149 -9.66 -11.03 -0.30
N LEU A 150 -8.98 -10.57 0.72
CA LEU A 150 -9.58 -10.16 1.98
C LEU A 150 -9.66 -8.64 2.01
N VAL A 151 -10.87 -8.11 2.09
CA VAL A 151 -11.10 -6.67 2.23
C VAL A 151 -11.37 -6.36 3.69
N VAL A 152 -10.45 -5.62 4.32
CA VAL A 152 -10.58 -5.19 5.71
C VAL A 152 -11.40 -3.92 5.78
N GLN A 153 -12.42 -3.90 6.61
CA GLN A 153 -13.36 -2.78 6.69
C GLN A 153 -13.07 -1.82 7.84
N HIS A 154 -12.41 -2.30 8.86
CA HIS A 154 -12.01 -1.49 10.03
C HIS A 154 -10.74 -2.05 10.68
#